data_c18346aab6ac65c7d9b1980f74388a39
#
_entry.id   c18346aab6ac65c7d9b1980f74388a39
#
_cell.length_a   1.000
_cell.length_b   1.000
_cell.length_c   1.000
_cell.angle_alpha   90.00
_cell.angle_beta   90.00
_cell.angle_gamma   90.00
#
_symmetry.space_group_name_H-M   'P 1'
#
loop_
_entity.id
_entity.type
_entity.pdbx_description
1 polymer ?
#
loop_
_entity_poly.entity_id
_entity_poly.type
_entity_poly.pdbx_seq_one_letter_code
_entity_poly.pdbx_strand_id
1 'polypeptide(L)'
;MILATLCYIKHAGKTLMVYRNKKPNDIHEGKWNGLGGKIEAGETPEECIRREVREEAGLIIQNPHLHGLLMFPKFKGNDWYVFVFTATEFVGELIDSPEGRLEWIPDEKLTELNLWESDHIFLPWLAENKFFSARFDYEGDRMQGHEVWFY
;
A
#
# COMPACT_ATOMS: atom_id res chain seq x y z
N MET A 1 11.84 -0.51 14.85
CA MET A 1 11.05 -1.28 13.85
C MET A 1 9.68 -0.70 13.73
N ILE A 2 9.21 -0.51 12.49
CA ILE A 2 7.88 0.03 12.22
C ILE A 2 7.05 -1.05 11.53
N LEU A 3 5.85 -1.28 12.06
CA LEU A 3 4.88 -2.20 11.46
C LEU A 3 3.80 -1.38 10.80
N ALA A 4 3.51 -1.65 9.54
CA ALA A 4 2.55 -0.89 8.76
C ALA A 4 1.71 -1.81 7.87
N THR A 5 0.64 -1.26 7.32
CA THR A 5 -0.27 -1.95 6.41
C THR A 5 -0.42 -1.18 5.11
N LEU A 6 -0.78 -1.89 4.07
CA LEU A 6 -1.02 -1.33 2.75
C LEU A 6 -2.15 -2.13 2.09
N CYS A 7 -3.10 -1.46 1.48
CA CYS A 7 -4.22 -2.11 0.82
C CYS A 7 -4.44 -1.58 -0.58
N TYR A 8 -4.62 -2.49 -1.52
CA TYR A 8 -5.02 -2.19 -2.88
C TYR A 8 -6.45 -2.68 -3.09
N ILE A 9 -7.38 -1.73 -3.20
CA ILE A 9 -8.80 -2.02 -3.39
C ILE A 9 -9.05 -2.11 -4.89
N LYS A 10 -9.61 -3.24 -5.33
CA LYS A 10 -9.83 -3.56 -6.74
C LYS A 10 -11.31 -3.53 -7.06
N HIS A 11 -11.68 -2.84 -8.13
CA HIS A 11 -13.06 -2.81 -8.60
C HIS A 11 -13.13 -2.51 -10.09
N ALA A 12 -13.85 -3.34 -10.84
CA ALA A 12 -14.10 -3.14 -12.27
C ALA A 12 -12.83 -2.88 -13.09
N GLY A 13 -11.78 -3.66 -12.85
CA GLY A 13 -10.50 -3.54 -13.57
C GLY A 13 -9.67 -2.34 -13.17
N LYS A 14 -10.00 -1.70 -12.05
CA LYS A 14 -9.28 -0.53 -11.53
C LYS A 14 -8.83 -0.76 -10.10
N THR A 15 -7.82 0.01 -9.70
CA THR A 15 -7.28 0.01 -8.34
C THR A 15 -7.39 1.40 -7.77
N LEU A 16 -7.85 1.50 -6.51
CA LEU A 16 -7.93 2.77 -5.82
C LEU A 16 -6.53 3.18 -5.33
N MET A 17 -6.08 4.34 -5.78
CA MET A 17 -4.78 4.88 -5.41
C MET A 17 -4.94 6.29 -4.86
N VAL A 18 -3.99 6.71 -4.03
CA VAL A 18 -3.93 8.06 -3.50
C VAL A 18 -2.69 8.77 -4.02
N TYR A 19 -2.89 9.97 -4.60
CA TYR A 19 -1.80 10.85 -4.97
C TYR A 19 -1.46 11.73 -3.76
N ARG A 20 -0.25 11.56 -3.23
CA ARG A 20 0.17 12.20 -1.97
C ARG A 20 0.52 13.66 -2.21
N ASN A 21 -0.41 14.57 -1.97
CA ASN A 21 -0.22 16.00 -2.24
C ASN A 21 -0.80 16.94 -1.18
N LYS A 22 -1.20 16.42 -0.01
CA LYS A 22 -1.87 17.24 1.01
C LYS A 22 -1.06 17.48 2.28
N LYS A 23 -0.10 16.62 2.60
CA LYS A 23 0.68 16.74 3.84
C LYS A 23 2.07 17.31 3.54
N PRO A 24 2.50 18.38 4.27
CA PRO A 24 3.85 18.90 4.12
C PRO A 24 4.88 17.90 4.67
N ASN A 25 6.07 17.85 4.06
CA ASN A 25 7.17 16.97 4.48
C ASN A 25 6.82 15.48 4.48
N ASP A 26 5.84 15.09 3.68
CA ASP A 26 5.47 13.69 3.48
C ASP A 26 6.57 13.02 2.65
N ILE A 27 7.12 11.91 3.15
CA ILE A 27 8.16 11.15 2.43
C ILE A 27 7.65 10.59 1.10
N HIS A 28 6.33 10.48 0.95
CA HIS A 28 5.67 10.01 -0.28
C HIS A 28 5.15 11.16 -1.15
N GLU A 29 5.50 12.42 -0.84
CA GLU A 29 4.99 13.57 -1.59
C GLU A 29 5.25 13.43 -3.08
N GLY A 30 4.21 13.67 -3.89
CA GLY A 30 4.30 13.57 -5.33
C GLY A 30 4.21 12.15 -5.89
N LYS A 31 4.02 11.16 -5.02
CA LYS A 31 3.91 9.76 -5.43
C LYS A 31 2.50 9.23 -5.24
N TRP A 32 2.18 8.21 -6.01
CA TRP A 32 0.94 7.45 -5.86
C TRP A 32 1.18 6.23 -4.97
N ASN A 33 0.25 5.97 -4.07
CA ASN A 33 0.34 4.84 -3.14
C ASN A 33 -1.02 4.16 -3.00
N GLY A 34 -1.01 2.91 -2.51
CA GLY A 34 -2.21 2.31 -1.96
C GLY A 34 -2.58 2.97 -0.63
N LEU A 35 -3.64 2.50 -0.01
CA LEU A 35 -4.12 3.00 1.28
C LEU A 35 -3.50 2.20 2.41
N GLY A 36 -3.21 2.85 3.53
CA GLY A 36 -2.67 2.17 4.68
C GLY A 36 -1.93 3.11 5.62
N GLY A 37 -1.33 2.53 6.64
CA GLY A 37 -0.58 3.29 7.63
C GLY A 37 0.00 2.41 8.70
N LYS A 38 0.53 3.04 9.74
CA LYS A 38 1.19 2.36 10.84
C LYS A 38 0.19 1.64 11.72
N ILE A 39 0.57 0.43 12.16
CA ILE A 39 -0.22 -0.35 13.12
C ILE A 39 -0.09 0.32 14.49
N GLU A 40 -1.21 0.57 15.14
CA GLU A 40 -1.25 1.13 16.48
C GLU A 40 -1.11 0.02 17.53
N ALA A 41 -0.71 0.41 18.73
CA ALA A 41 -0.58 -0.55 19.84
C ALA A 41 -1.89 -1.31 20.07
N GLY A 42 -1.80 -2.64 20.10
CA GLY A 42 -2.95 -3.50 20.32
C GLY A 42 -3.77 -3.83 19.08
N GLU A 43 -3.44 -3.23 17.92
CA GLU A 43 -4.14 -3.58 16.66
C GLU A 43 -3.51 -4.79 15.99
N THR A 44 -4.35 -5.63 15.40
CA THR A 44 -3.90 -6.61 14.41
C THR A 44 -3.69 -5.90 13.07
N PRO A 45 -2.95 -6.50 12.13
CA PRO A 45 -2.85 -5.94 10.78
C PRO A 45 -4.21 -5.73 10.12
N GLU A 46 -5.15 -6.65 10.31
CA GLU A 46 -6.48 -6.50 9.74
C GLU A 46 -7.27 -5.33 10.34
N GLU A 47 -7.22 -5.17 11.65
CA GLU A 47 -7.86 -4.03 12.31
C GLU A 47 -7.27 -2.70 11.82
N CYS A 48 -5.95 -2.66 11.69
CA CYS A 48 -5.26 -1.48 11.18
C CYS A 48 -5.71 -1.13 9.76
N ILE A 49 -5.73 -2.10 8.85
CA ILE A 49 -6.06 -1.79 7.45
C ILE A 49 -7.52 -1.37 7.30
N ARG A 50 -8.43 -1.96 8.07
CA ARG A 50 -9.83 -1.54 8.08
C ARG A 50 -9.97 -0.10 8.56
N ARG A 51 -9.27 0.26 9.62
CA ARG A 51 -9.28 1.62 10.18
C ARG A 51 -8.69 2.62 9.20
N GLU A 52 -7.50 2.32 8.65
CA GLU A 52 -6.81 3.23 7.73
C GLU A 52 -7.62 3.48 6.46
N VAL A 53 -8.20 2.45 5.87
CA VAL A 53 -9.02 2.60 4.67
C VAL A 53 -10.24 3.47 4.95
N ARG A 54 -10.88 3.30 6.11
CA ARG A 54 -12.02 4.13 6.48
C ARG A 54 -11.62 5.59 6.69
N GLU A 55 -10.51 5.83 7.38
CA GLU A 55 -10.01 7.17 7.63
C GLU A 55 -9.58 7.88 6.36
N GLU A 56 -8.92 7.17 5.46
CA GLU A 56 -8.36 7.77 4.24
C GLU A 56 -9.34 7.85 3.08
N ALA A 57 -10.26 6.91 2.97
CA ALA A 57 -11.13 6.79 1.80
C ALA A 57 -12.63 6.80 2.12
N GLY A 58 -13.02 6.62 3.38
CA GLY A 58 -14.43 6.52 3.74
C GLY A 58 -15.08 5.17 3.42
N LEU A 59 -14.28 4.21 3.00
CA LEU A 59 -14.77 2.89 2.61
C LEU A 59 -14.63 1.90 3.76
N ILE A 60 -15.61 0.99 3.86
CA ILE A 60 -15.56 -0.14 4.78
C ILE A 60 -15.30 -1.38 3.93
N ILE A 61 -14.07 -1.88 4.00
CA ILE A 61 -13.67 -3.09 3.26
C ILE A 61 -14.17 -4.34 3.97
N GLN A 62 -14.52 -5.36 3.19
CA GLN A 62 -15.01 -6.64 3.68
C GLN A 62 -14.05 -7.73 3.19
N ASN A 63 -13.73 -8.67 4.09
CA ASN A 63 -12.89 -9.83 3.79
C ASN A 63 -11.58 -9.46 3.05
N PRO A 64 -10.78 -8.53 3.58
CA PRO A 64 -9.50 -8.23 2.93
C PRO A 64 -8.61 -9.46 2.93
N HIS A 65 -7.88 -9.65 1.84
CA HIS A 65 -6.98 -10.78 1.67
C HIS A 65 -5.55 -10.35 1.99
N LEU A 66 -4.91 -11.01 2.94
CA LEU A 66 -3.49 -10.79 3.22
C LEU A 66 -2.67 -11.43 2.09
N HIS A 67 -2.03 -10.61 1.28
CA HIS A 67 -1.38 -11.04 0.05
C HIS A 67 0.12 -11.23 0.20
N GLY A 68 0.75 -10.50 1.10
CA GLY A 68 2.18 -10.64 1.30
C GLY A 68 2.72 -9.73 2.39
N LEU A 69 4.04 -9.86 2.56
CA LEU A 69 4.83 -9.07 3.50
C LEU A 69 5.98 -8.42 2.75
N LEU A 70 6.17 -7.13 2.99
CA LEU A 70 7.33 -6.39 2.49
C LEU A 70 8.21 -5.99 3.66
N MET A 71 9.51 -6.01 3.46
CA MET A 71 10.48 -5.56 4.44
C MET A 71 11.42 -4.55 3.78
N PHE A 72 11.55 -3.39 4.42
CA PHE A 72 12.44 -2.31 3.98
C PHE A 72 13.44 -2.04 5.10
N PRO A 73 14.67 -2.61 5.01
CA PRO A 73 15.65 -2.40 6.06
C PRO A 73 16.19 -0.98 6.01
N LYS A 74 16.26 -0.35 7.18
CA LYS A 74 16.86 0.98 7.37
C LYS A 74 16.31 2.06 6.42
N PHE A 75 15.03 1.93 6.05
CA PHE A 75 14.40 2.95 5.21
C PHE A 75 14.02 4.14 6.08
N LYS A 76 14.59 5.32 5.76
CA LYS A 76 14.38 6.53 6.55
C LYS A 76 14.68 6.31 8.05
N GLY A 77 15.74 5.54 8.33
CA GLY A 77 16.24 5.31 9.68
C GLY A 77 15.59 4.18 10.46
N ASN A 78 14.66 3.46 9.89
CA ASN A 78 13.95 2.37 10.55
C ASN A 78 13.82 1.14 9.64
N ASP A 79 13.69 -0.02 10.26
CA ASP A 79 13.27 -1.24 9.58
C ASP A 79 11.76 -1.24 9.51
N TRP A 80 11.21 -1.39 8.30
CA TRP A 80 9.76 -1.42 8.07
C TRP A 80 9.32 -2.81 7.67
N TYR A 81 8.23 -3.28 8.27
CA TYR A 81 7.49 -4.46 7.84
C TYR A 81 6.10 -4.01 7.43
N VAL A 82 5.71 -4.31 6.21
CA VAL A 82 4.43 -3.87 5.65
C VAL A 82 3.60 -5.08 5.27
N PHE A 83 2.43 -5.19 5.88
CA PHE A 83 1.44 -6.22 5.57
C PHE A 83 0.62 -5.72 4.38
N VAL A 84 0.68 -6.44 3.26
CA VAL A 84 0.01 -6.04 2.01
C VAL A 84 -1.29 -6.79 1.86
N PHE A 85 -2.38 -6.04 1.74
CA PHE A 85 -3.72 -6.58 1.55
C PHE A 85 -4.26 -6.18 0.17
N THR A 86 -5.15 -7.02 -0.35
CA THR A 86 -6.03 -6.66 -1.46
C THR A 86 -7.46 -6.81 -0.99
N ALA A 87 -8.37 -6.02 -1.53
CA ALA A 87 -9.78 -6.09 -1.22
C ALA A 87 -10.61 -5.85 -2.48
N THR A 88 -11.67 -6.66 -2.67
CA THR A 88 -12.58 -6.54 -3.79
C THR A 88 -14.00 -6.21 -3.34
N GLU A 89 -14.27 -6.32 -2.05
CA GLU A 89 -15.59 -6.09 -1.46
C GLU A 89 -15.53 -4.90 -0.51
N PHE A 90 -16.39 -3.94 -0.71
CA PHE A 90 -16.47 -2.76 0.15
C PHE A 90 -17.83 -2.09 0.04
N VAL A 91 -18.16 -1.28 1.05
CA VAL A 91 -19.35 -0.42 1.05
C VAL A 91 -18.92 1.00 1.40
N GLY A 92 -19.79 1.96 1.10
CA GLY A 92 -19.53 3.36 1.37
C GLY A 92 -19.18 4.14 0.13
N GLU A 93 -18.94 5.42 0.32
CA GLU A 93 -18.59 6.36 -0.75
C GLU A 93 -17.28 7.03 -0.44
N LEU A 94 -16.49 7.35 -1.46
CA LEU A 94 -15.23 8.03 -1.29
C LEU A 94 -15.41 9.41 -0.67
N ILE A 95 -14.56 9.71 0.31
CA ILE A 95 -14.48 11.02 0.94
C ILE A 95 -13.35 11.82 0.30
N ASP A 96 -13.25 13.11 0.63
CA ASP A 96 -12.08 13.91 0.31
C ASP A 96 -10.98 13.50 1.28
N SER A 97 -10.01 12.73 0.79
CA SER A 97 -9.00 12.13 1.64
C SER A 97 -8.06 13.17 2.27
N PRO A 98 -7.74 13.04 3.58
CA PRO A 98 -6.73 13.89 4.20
C PRO A 98 -5.30 13.59 3.70
N GLU A 99 -5.08 12.45 3.06
CA GLU A 99 -3.77 12.03 2.59
C GLU A 99 -3.43 12.59 1.20
N GLY A 100 -4.44 12.84 0.36
CA GLY A 100 -4.23 13.31 -0.99
C GLY A 100 -5.46 13.10 -1.86
N ARG A 101 -5.25 13.07 -3.18
CA ARG A 101 -6.33 12.87 -4.15
C ARG A 101 -6.54 11.39 -4.41
N LEU A 102 -7.74 10.89 -4.16
CA LEU A 102 -8.12 9.51 -4.48
C LEU A 102 -8.55 9.39 -5.92
N GLU A 103 -8.12 8.30 -6.57
CA GLU A 103 -8.48 8.05 -7.95
C GLU A 103 -8.49 6.55 -8.25
N TRP A 104 -9.51 6.11 -9.00
CA TRP A 104 -9.55 4.75 -9.52
C TRP A 104 -8.71 4.68 -10.78
N ILE A 105 -7.59 3.97 -10.72
CA ILE A 105 -6.63 3.85 -11.83
C ILE A 105 -6.84 2.53 -12.55
N PRO A 106 -7.00 2.53 -13.88
CA PRO A 106 -7.04 1.27 -14.63
C PRO A 106 -5.79 0.42 -14.34
N ASP A 107 -5.99 -0.88 -14.11
CA ASP A 107 -4.89 -1.77 -13.68
C ASP A 107 -3.71 -1.76 -14.66
N GLU A 108 -3.99 -1.68 -15.95
CA GLU A 108 -2.94 -1.64 -16.99
C GLU A 108 -2.13 -0.34 -16.96
N LYS A 109 -2.58 0.68 -16.21
CA LYS A 109 -1.88 1.96 -16.10
C LYS A 109 -1.16 2.15 -14.76
N LEU A 110 -1.29 1.22 -13.84
CA LEU A 110 -0.68 1.36 -12.51
C LEU A 110 0.83 1.59 -12.56
N THR A 111 1.54 0.83 -13.37
CA THR A 111 3.00 0.93 -13.46
C THR A 111 3.49 2.14 -14.25
N GLU A 112 2.57 2.90 -14.87
CA GLU A 112 2.91 4.16 -15.52
C GLU A 112 2.92 5.34 -14.55
N LEU A 113 2.39 5.15 -13.33
CA LEU A 113 2.33 6.19 -12.32
C LEU A 113 3.70 6.46 -11.70
N ASN A 114 3.86 7.64 -11.10
CA ASN A 114 5.05 7.94 -10.30
C ASN A 114 4.96 7.18 -8.97
N LEU A 115 5.57 6.02 -8.92
CA LEU A 115 5.59 5.12 -7.77
C LEU A 115 7.00 5.05 -7.19
N TRP A 116 7.11 4.52 -5.97
CA TRP A 116 8.39 4.04 -5.48
C TRP A 116 8.86 2.88 -6.38
N GLU A 117 10.17 2.74 -6.56
CA GLU A 117 10.72 1.71 -7.45
C GLU A 117 10.25 0.30 -7.08
N SER A 118 10.16 0.00 -5.78
CA SER A 118 9.67 -1.30 -5.29
C SER A 118 8.23 -1.59 -5.73
N ASP A 119 7.40 -0.57 -5.79
CA ASP A 119 5.99 -0.73 -6.13
C ASP A 119 5.80 -1.17 -7.59
N HIS A 120 6.67 -0.71 -8.47
CA HIS A 120 6.67 -1.19 -9.86
C HIS A 120 6.93 -2.70 -9.93
N ILE A 121 7.66 -3.24 -8.97
CA ILE A 121 8.03 -4.66 -8.93
C ILE A 121 6.94 -5.51 -8.30
N PHE A 122 6.43 -5.12 -7.11
CA PHE A 122 5.49 -6.00 -6.41
C PHE A 122 4.04 -5.86 -6.85
N LEU A 123 3.62 -4.73 -7.43
CA LEU A 123 2.22 -4.58 -7.87
C LEU A 123 1.78 -5.70 -8.82
N PRO A 124 2.60 -6.14 -9.80
CA PRO A 124 2.21 -7.28 -10.64
C PRO A 124 1.99 -8.59 -9.86
N TRP A 125 2.64 -8.77 -8.72
CA TRP A 125 2.47 -9.99 -7.90
C TRP A 125 1.07 -10.09 -7.30
N LEU A 126 0.36 -8.97 -7.18
CA LEU A 126 -1.00 -8.96 -6.61
C LEU A 126 -2.01 -9.64 -7.54
N ALA A 127 -1.70 -9.81 -8.81
CA ALA A 127 -2.53 -10.56 -9.75
C ALA A 127 -2.32 -12.06 -9.63
N GLU A 128 -1.26 -12.50 -8.96
CA GLU A 128 -0.95 -13.90 -8.75
C GLU A 128 -1.60 -14.41 -7.47
N ASN A 129 -1.98 -15.68 -7.47
CA ASN A 129 -2.62 -16.30 -6.31
C ASN A 129 -1.56 -16.97 -5.41
N LYS A 130 -0.54 -16.22 -5.03
CA LYS A 130 0.55 -16.69 -4.17
C LYS A 130 0.83 -15.66 -3.09
N PHE A 131 1.09 -16.15 -1.89
CA PHE A 131 1.58 -15.31 -0.81
C PHE A 131 3.07 -15.05 -1.03
N PHE A 132 3.52 -13.83 -0.81
CA PHE A 132 4.93 -13.49 -0.96
C PHE A 132 5.51 -12.89 0.32
N SER A 133 6.81 -13.03 0.48
CA SER A 133 7.57 -12.21 1.41
C SER A 133 8.78 -11.66 0.66
N ALA A 134 9.00 -10.35 0.75
CA ALA A 134 10.03 -9.70 -0.04
C ALA A 134 10.78 -8.65 0.77
N ARG A 135 12.07 -8.49 0.45
CA ARG A 135 12.89 -7.42 0.99
C ARG A 135 13.30 -6.49 -0.15
N PHE A 136 13.15 -5.19 0.07
CA PHE A 136 13.61 -4.16 -0.87
C PHE A 136 14.63 -3.27 -0.16
N ASP A 137 15.83 -3.23 -0.72
CA ASP A 137 16.93 -2.46 -0.16
C ASP A 137 16.99 -1.10 -0.83
N TYR A 138 16.93 -0.05 -0.03
CA TYR A 138 17.00 1.35 -0.49
C TYR A 138 18.22 2.05 0.06
N GLU A 139 18.78 2.95 -0.74
CA GLU A 139 19.72 3.96 -0.29
C GLU A 139 19.11 5.31 -0.63
N GLY A 140 18.69 6.05 0.40
CA GLY A 140 17.87 7.23 0.19
C GLY A 140 16.55 6.87 -0.47
N ASP A 141 16.26 7.47 -1.61
CA ASP A 141 15.05 7.23 -2.38
C ASP A 141 15.25 6.23 -3.54
N ARG A 142 16.44 5.64 -3.66
CA ARG A 142 16.80 4.74 -4.76
C ARG A 142 16.89 3.30 -4.29
N MET A 143 16.20 2.42 -5.01
CA MET A 143 16.26 0.99 -4.74
C MET A 143 17.58 0.41 -5.25
N GLN A 144 18.25 -0.39 -4.40
CA GLN A 144 19.52 -1.03 -4.72
C GLN A 144 19.34 -2.49 -5.14
N GLY A 145 18.30 -3.14 -4.67
CA GLY A 145 18.04 -4.54 -5.00
C GLY A 145 16.85 -5.07 -4.22
N HIS A 146 16.49 -6.31 -4.49
CA HIS A 146 15.41 -6.97 -3.77
C HIS A 146 15.56 -8.48 -3.81
N GLU A 147 14.87 -9.15 -2.89
CA GLU A 147 14.70 -10.60 -2.88
C GLU A 147 13.25 -10.93 -2.58
N VAL A 148 12.73 -11.99 -3.17
CA VAL A 148 11.35 -12.43 -2.94
C VAL A 148 11.26 -13.93 -2.84
N TRP A 149 10.37 -14.38 -1.94
CA TRP A 149 9.99 -15.79 -1.80
C TRP A 149 8.46 -15.87 -1.97
N PHE A 150 8.02 -16.81 -2.78
CA PHE A 150 6.61 -17.10 -3.01
C PHE A 150 6.22 -18.41 -2.33
N TYR A 151 5.01 -18.44 -1.76
CA TYR A 151 4.52 -19.60 -0.99
C TYR A 151 3.24 -20.18 -1.61
#